data_b6721535c6e01d59af34f4b8c16123dd
#
_entry.id   b6721535c6e01d59af34f4b8c16123dd
#
_cell.length_a   1.000
_cell.length_b   1.000
_cell.length_c   1.000
_cell.angle_alpha   90.00
_cell.angle_beta   90.00
_cell.angle_gamma   90.00
#
_symmetry.space_group_name_H-M   'P 1'
#
loop_
_entity.id
_entity.type
_entity.pdbx_description
1 polymer ?
#
loop_
_entity_poly.entity_id
_entity_poly.type
_entity_poly.pdbx_seq_one_letter_code
_entity_poly.pdbx_strand_id
1 'polypeptide(L)'
;MSKYYNPKRAKNLFNPLSDEPFRLSRSKIDLFLNCPRCFYLDRRLGVAQPPGFPFSLNSAVDELLKKEFDAHRAKGTAHPLMKTYGIDAVPFEHEKMNEWRDALRGGVQYLHEPTNLLITGGIDDIWVSP
;
A
#
# COMPACT_ATOMS: atom_id res chain seq x y z
N MET A 1 16.83 -7.40 17.77
CA MET A 1 15.91 -6.33 17.31
C MET A 1 16.53 -5.60 16.11
N SER A 2 15.70 -5.17 15.16
CA SER A 2 16.20 -4.39 14.02
C SER A 2 16.84 -3.08 14.52
N LYS A 3 17.99 -2.69 13.94
CA LYS A 3 18.68 -1.41 14.19
C LYS A 3 17.79 -0.18 13.99
N TYR A 4 16.73 -0.32 13.17
CA TYR A 4 15.81 0.77 12.81
C TYR A 4 14.47 0.72 13.58
N TYR A 5 14.31 -0.20 14.51
CA TYR A 5 13.10 -0.28 15.31
C TYR A 5 13.06 0.84 16.36
N ASN A 6 12.08 1.71 16.23
CA ASN A 6 11.77 2.71 17.23
C ASN A 6 10.42 2.38 17.89
N PRO A 7 10.39 2.02 19.16
CA PRO A 7 9.14 1.69 19.88
C PRO A 7 8.19 2.87 20.04
N LYS A 8 8.69 4.09 19.90
CA LYS A 8 7.88 5.32 19.95
C LYS A 8 7.76 5.95 18.58
N ARG A 9 6.52 6.15 18.13
CA ARG A 9 6.22 6.92 16.92
C ARG A 9 5.97 8.36 17.27
N ALA A 10 6.57 9.27 16.51
CA ALA A 10 6.33 10.72 16.63
C ALA A 10 5.55 11.29 15.43
N LYS A 11 5.47 10.51 14.32
CA LYS A 11 4.83 10.94 13.09
C LYS A 11 3.51 10.22 12.85
N ASN A 12 2.59 10.92 12.19
CA ASN A 12 1.27 10.40 11.81
C ASN A 12 0.50 9.80 13.00
N LEU A 13 0.48 10.55 14.11
CA LEU A 13 -0.38 10.27 15.26
C LEU A 13 -1.72 11.00 15.07
N PHE A 14 -2.81 10.34 15.40
CA PHE A 14 -4.12 10.95 15.37
C PHE A 14 -4.26 12.01 16.46
N ASN A 15 -4.60 13.22 16.04
CA ASN A 15 -4.91 14.33 16.92
C ASN A 15 -6.38 14.75 16.70
N PRO A 16 -7.28 14.57 17.72
CA PRO A 16 -8.69 14.93 17.56
C PRO A 16 -8.95 16.44 17.47
N LEU A 17 -7.94 17.27 17.77
CA LEU A 17 -8.02 18.73 17.67
C LEU A 17 -7.43 19.26 16.34
N SER A 18 -7.02 18.38 15.43
CA SER A 18 -6.48 18.78 14.13
C SER A 18 -7.57 18.77 13.07
N ASP A 19 -7.63 19.84 12.30
CA ASP A 19 -8.49 19.95 11.12
C ASP A 19 -7.85 19.28 9.88
N GLU A 20 -6.55 18.93 9.96
CA GLU A 20 -5.85 18.25 8.86
C GLU A 20 -6.32 16.81 8.72
N PRO A 21 -6.50 16.32 7.47
CA PRO A 21 -6.88 14.94 7.21
C PRO A 21 -5.90 13.94 7.84
N PHE A 22 -6.43 12.98 8.58
CA PHE A 22 -5.60 11.94 9.16
C PHE A 22 -5.28 10.87 8.14
N ARG A 23 -4.00 10.69 7.85
CA ARG A 23 -3.52 9.70 6.88
C ARG A 23 -3.59 8.28 7.44
N LEU A 24 -4.35 7.42 6.76
CA LEU A 24 -4.60 6.04 7.15
C LEU A 24 -4.26 5.08 6.00
N SER A 25 -3.24 4.25 6.19
CA SER A 25 -2.87 3.24 5.21
C SER A 25 -3.69 1.96 5.35
N ARG A 26 -3.78 1.17 4.26
CA ARG A 26 -4.42 -0.15 4.28
C ARG A 26 -3.95 -1.01 5.45
N SER A 27 -2.64 -1.11 5.69
CA SER A 27 -2.11 -1.92 6.79
C SER A 27 -2.56 -1.46 8.17
N LYS A 28 -2.93 -0.18 8.33
CA LYS A 28 -3.47 0.35 9.58
C LYS A 28 -4.97 0.11 9.71
N ILE A 29 -5.67 0.03 8.60
CA ILE A 29 -7.06 -0.45 8.58
C ILE A 29 -7.09 -1.93 8.99
N ASP A 30 -6.24 -2.77 8.41
CA ASP A 30 -6.09 -4.17 8.80
C ASP A 30 -5.75 -4.32 10.29
N LEU A 31 -4.85 -3.47 10.80
CA LEU A 31 -4.51 -3.45 12.23
C LEU A 31 -5.73 -3.13 13.11
N PHE A 32 -6.57 -2.17 12.69
CA PHE A 32 -7.79 -1.84 13.41
C PHE A 32 -8.78 -3.01 13.41
N LEU A 33 -9.00 -3.64 12.25
CA LEU A 33 -9.92 -4.78 12.13
C LEU A 33 -9.48 -5.98 12.96
N ASN A 34 -8.17 -6.24 13.02
CA ASN A 34 -7.62 -7.36 13.79
C ASN A 34 -7.48 -7.07 15.28
N CYS A 35 -7.14 -5.85 15.65
CA CYS A 35 -6.91 -5.45 17.05
C CYS A 35 -7.12 -3.94 17.24
N PRO A 36 -8.33 -3.48 17.53
CA PRO A 36 -8.61 -2.05 17.77
C PRO A 36 -7.74 -1.42 18.87
N ARG A 37 -7.44 -2.20 19.93
CA ARG A 37 -6.53 -1.78 20.99
C ARG A 37 -5.11 -1.52 20.47
N CYS A 38 -4.59 -2.43 19.62
CA CYS A 38 -3.25 -2.28 19.04
C CYS A 38 -3.21 -1.06 18.11
N PHE A 39 -4.28 -0.82 17.35
CA PHE A 39 -4.43 0.36 16.51
C PHE A 39 -4.42 1.65 17.35
N TYR A 40 -5.15 1.71 18.45
CA TYR A 40 -5.17 2.85 19.36
C TYR A 40 -3.78 3.13 19.93
N LEU A 41 -3.09 2.11 20.43
CA LEU A 41 -1.74 2.22 20.95
C LEU A 41 -0.77 2.79 19.88
N ASP A 42 -0.85 2.28 18.65
CA ASP A 42 0.02 2.67 17.55
C ASP A 42 -0.31 4.08 17.01
N ARG A 43 -1.60 4.38 16.77
CA ARG A 43 -2.00 5.61 16.08
C ARG A 43 -2.32 6.78 17.01
N ARG A 44 -2.70 6.54 18.24
CA ARG A 44 -3.01 7.59 19.23
C ARG A 44 -1.90 7.82 20.25
N LEU A 45 -1.29 6.74 20.76
CA LEU A 45 -0.28 6.81 21.80
C LEU A 45 1.17 6.65 21.28
N GLY A 46 1.34 6.34 20.01
CA GLY A 46 2.66 6.22 19.39
C GLY A 46 3.45 4.98 19.80
N VAL A 47 2.80 3.97 20.37
CA VAL A 47 3.43 2.71 20.73
C VAL A 47 3.47 1.81 19.51
N ALA A 48 4.66 1.66 18.91
CA ALA A 48 4.83 0.85 17.71
C ALA A 48 4.75 -0.66 18.02
N GLN A 49 4.15 -1.41 17.08
CA GLN A 49 4.22 -2.86 17.14
C GLN A 49 5.66 -3.35 16.99
N PRO A 50 6.04 -4.45 17.64
CA PRO A 50 7.32 -5.12 17.38
C PRO A 50 7.44 -5.46 15.88
N PRO A 51 8.64 -5.38 15.29
CA PRO A 51 8.85 -5.77 13.91
C PRO A 51 8.59 -7.26 13.74
N GLY A 52 7.90 -7.63 12.66
CA GLY A 52 7.75 -9.02 12.23
C GLY A 52 9.00 -9.56 11.54
N PHE A 53 8.91 -10.77 11.04
CA PHE A 53 9.98 -11.37 10.22
C PHE A 53 10.10 -10.61 8.88
N PRO A 54 11.32 -10.47 8.34
CA PRO A 54 11.54 -9.85 7.04
C PRO A 54 10.97 -10.71 5.90
N PHE A 55 10.28 -10.07 4.94
CA PHE A 55 9.71 -10.71 3.76
C PHE A 55 10.59 -10.50 2.52
N SER A 56 11.89 -10.74 2.64
CA SER A 56 12.85 -10.44 1.56
C SER A 56 12.58 -11.24 0.27
N LEU A 57 12.21 -12.52 0.38
CA LEU A 57 11.88 -13.34 -0.78
C LEU A 57 10.60 -12.84 -1.49
N ASN A 58 9.57 -12.52 -0.73
CA ASN A 58 8.31 -12.01 -1.28
C ASN A 58 8.52 -10.68 -2.02
N SER A 59 9.35 -9.79 -1.46
CA SER A 59 9.68 -8.52 -2.10
C SER A 59 10.46 -8.71 -3.41
N ALA A 60 11.37 -9.68 -3.47
CA ALA A 60 12.11 -9.99 -4.69
C ALA A 60 11.20 -10.56 -5.79
N VAL A 61 10.27 -11.45 -5.44
CA VAL A 61 9.28 -12.00 -6.38
C VAL A 61 8.36 -10.89 -6.90
N ASP A 62 7.86 -10.03 -6.03
CA ASP A 62 7.02 -8.89 -6.40
C ASP A 62 7.73 -7.94 -7.38
N GLU A 63 9.00 -7.64 -7.13
CA GLU A 63 9.81 -6.81 -8.03
C GLU A 63 10.03 -7.45 -9.41
N LEU A 64 10.26 -8.76 -9.47
CA LEU A 64 10.40 -9.49 -10.73
C LEU A 64 9.10 -9.50 -11.52
N LEU A 65 7.96 -9.76 -10.88
CA LEU A 65 6.64 -9.73 -11.52
C LEU A 65 6.31 -8.34 -12.07
N LYS A 66 6.61 -7.28 -11.34
CA LYS A 66 6.41 -5.90 -11.82
C LYS A 66 7.21 -5.61 -13.09
N LYS A 67 8.46 -6.06 -13.15
CA LYS A 67 9.30 -5.92 -14.36
C LYS A 67 8.73 -6.71 -15.55
N GLU A 68 8.21 -7.91 -15.30
CA GLU A 68 7.60 -8.74 -16.33
C GLU A 68 6.30 -8.09 -16.86
N PHE A 69 5.44 -7.59 -15.97
CA PHE A 69 4.24 -6.87 -16.36
C PHE A 69 4.56 -5.57 -17.13
N ASP A 70 5.61 -4.86 -16.76
CA ASP A 70 6.04 -3.65 -17.48
C ASP A 70 6.51 -3.96 -18.90
N ALA A 71 7.15 -5.12 -19.13
CA ALA A 71 7.52 -5.56 -20.47
C ALA A 71 6.28 -5.85 -21.34
N HIS A 72 5.21 -6.40 -20.77
CA HIS A 72 3.93 -6.61 -21.45
C HIS A 72 3.16 -5.31 -21.66
N ARG A 73 3.19 -4.40 -20.68
CA ARG A 73 2.59 -3.06 -20.78
C ARG A 73 3.17 -2.28 -21.96
N ALA A 74 4.49 -2.23 -22.06
CA ALA A 74 5.17 -1.53 -23.17
C ALA A 74 4.82 -2.09 -24.55
N LYS A 75 4.41 -3.35 -24.64
CA LYS A 75 4.00 -4.01 -25.90
C LYS A 75 2.48 -3.99 -26.12
N GLY A 76 1.70 -3.54 -25.13
CA GLY A 76 0.23 -3.63 -25.18
C GLY A 76 -0.30 -5.08 -25.27
N THR A 77 0.41 -6.04 -24.67
CA THR A 77 0.06 -7.47 -24.77
C THR A 77 -0.36 -8.03 -23.41
N ALA A 78 -1.31 -8.97 -23.43
CA ALA A 78 -1.69 -9.70 -22.23
C ALA A 78 -0.53 -10.55 -21.71
N HIS A 79 -0.38 -10.57 -20.39
CA HIS A 79 0.59 -11.47 -19.74
C HIS A 79 0.13 -12.93 -19.86
N PRO A 80 1.03 -13.93 -20.04
CA PRO A 80 0.67 -15.33 -20.16
C PRO A 80 -0.24 -15.87 -19.05
N LEU A 81 -0.07 -15.40 -17.82
CA LEU A 81 -0.92 -15.75 -16.68
C LEU A 81 -2.40 -15.37 -16.91
N MET A 82 -2.68 -14.28 -17.62
CA MET A 82 -4.06 -13.89 -17.93
C MET A 82 -4.74 -14.96 -18.79
N LYS A 83 -4.03 -15.45 -19.80
CA LYS A 83 -4.52 -16.57 -20.63
C LYS A 83 -4.71 -17.84 -19.81
N THR A 84 -3.77 -18.16 -18.91
CA THR A 84 -3.84 -19.34 -18.05
C THR A 84 -5.05 -19.31 -17.13
N TYR A 85 -5.42 -18.14 -16.61
CA TYR A 85 -6.55 -17.97 -15.72
C TYR A 85 -7.85 -17.54 -16.42
N GLY A 86 -7.86 -17.46 -17.75
CA GLY A 86 -9.04 -17.07 -18.52
C GLY A 86 -9.49 -15.62 -18.29
N ILE A 87 -8.55 -14.74 -17.97
CA ILE A 87 -8.78 -13.32 -17.72
C ILE A 87 -8.47 -12.55 -19.00
N ASP A 88 -9.47 -11.89 -19.58
CA ASP A 88 -9.28 -11.00 -20.73
C ASP A 88 -8.90 -9.61 -20.25
N ALA A 89 -7.61 -9.39 -20.07
CA ALA A 89 -7.06 -8.13 -19.59
C ALA A 89 -5.63 -7.91 -20.05
N VAL A 90 -5.27 -6.64 -20.20
CA VAL A 90 -3.91 -6.17 -20.50
C VAL A 90 -3.44 -5.20 -19.42
N PRO A 91 -2.12 -5.11 -19.15
CA PRO A 91 -1.59 -4.13 -18.19
C PRO A 91 -1.90 -2.70 -18.63
N PHE A 92 -2.51 -1.94 -17.74
CA PHE A 92 -2.87 -0.54 -18.00
C PHE A 92 -1.65 0.36 -18.05
N GLU A 93 -1.50 1.14 -19.13
CA GLU A 93 -0.43 2.12 -19.25
C GLU A 93 -0.89 3.49 -18.74
N HIS A 94 -0.14 4.04 -17.79
CA HIS A 94 -0.42 5.35 -17.24
C HIS A 94 0.85 6.00 -16.69
N GLU A 95 1.02 7.32 -16.91
CA GLU A 95 2.19 8.08 -16.45
C GLU A 95 2.42 8.02 -14.93
N LYS A 96 1.35 7.88 -14.14
CA LYS A 96 1.41 7.79 -12.68
C LYS A 96 1.56 6.38 -12.13
N MET A 97 1.78 5.36 -12.94
CA MET A 97 1.87 3.98 -12.48
C MET A 97 2.95 3.80 -11.39
N ASN A 98 4.12 4.42 -11.58
CA ASN A 98 5.21 4.36 -10.61
C ASN A 98 4.88 5.10 -9.31
N GLU A 99 4.13 6.22 -9.39
CA GLU A 99 3.63 6.94 -8.22
C GLU A 99 2.63 6.09 -7.42
N TRP A 100 1.68 5.45 -8.11
CA TRP A 100 0.67 4.60 -7.49
C TRP A 100 1.24 3.34 -6.83
N ARG A 101 2.33 2.81 -7.38
CA ARG A 101 3.08 1.68 -6.80
C ARG A 101 3.89 2.07 -5.56
N ASP A 102 4.25 3.34 -5.41
CA ASP A 102 5.08 3.82 -4.30
C ASP A 102 4.24 4.24 -3.09
N ALA A 103 3.84 3.25 -2.28
CA ALA A 103 3.07 3.49 -1.06
C ALA A 103 3.80 4.39 -0.03
N LEU A 104 5.13 4.50 -0.09
CA LEU A 104 5.91 5.29 0.87
C LEU A 104 5.89 6.78 0.55
N ARG A 105 5.86 7.13 -0.74
CA ARG A 105 5.91 8.51 -1.21
C ARG A 105 4.56 9.12 -1.52
N GLY A 106 3.56 8.32 -1.81
CA GLY A 106 2.24 8.82 -2.16
C GLY A 106 1.25 7.69 -2.31
N GLY A 107 1.49 6.83 -3.28
CA GLY A 107 0.57 5.78 -3.67
C GLY A 107 -0.75 6.36 -4.20
N VAL A 108 -1.78 5.53 -4.19
CA VAL A 108 -3.15 5.97 -4.43
C VAL A 108 -3.71 6.59 -3.16
N GLN A 109 -4.41 7.71 -3.28
CA GLN A 109 -4.96 8.45 -2.16
C GLN A 109 -6.44 8.75 -2.41
N TYR A 110 -7.24 8.64 -1.35
CA TYR A 110 -8.66 9.00 -1.36
C TYR A 110 -9.02 9.72 -0.06
N LEU A 111 -9.51 10.94 -0.17
CA LEU A 111 -10.05 11.68 0.98
C LEU A 111 -11.51 11.30 1.22
N HIS A 112 -11.77 10.69 2.37
CA HIS A 112 -13.13 10.46 2.85
C HIS A 112 -13.57 11.65 3.69
N GLU A 113 -14.21 12.63 3.04
CA GLU A 113 -14.60 13.91 3.65
C GLU A 113 -15.43 13.76 4.94
N PRO A 114 -16.43 12.85 5.02
CA PRO A 114 -17.27 12.74 6.22
C PRO A 114 -16.50 12.43 7.50
N THR A 115 -15.34 11.76 7.40
CA THR A 115 -14.52 11.38 8.56
C THR A 115 -13.17 12.10 8.60
N ASN A 116 -12.88 12.94 7.61
CA ASN A 116 -11.59 13.60 7.43
C ASN A 116 -10.40 12.62 7.44
N LEU A 117 -10.60 11.44 6.82
CA LEU A 117 -9.57 10.42 6.68
C LEU A 117 -9.00 10.43 5.26
N LEU A 118 -7.68 10.57 5.15
CA LEU A 118 -6.95 10.38 3.89
C LEU A 118 -6.50 8.92 3.80
N ILE A 119 -7.27 8.11 3.07
CA ILE A 119 -6.95 6.70 2.83
C ILE A 119 -5.81 6.62 1.82
N THR A 120 -4.77 5.85 2.14
CA THR A 120 -3.59 5.74 1.28
C THR A 120 -3.15 4.29 1.11
N GLY A 121 -2.63 3.95 -0.07
CA GLY A 121 -2.08 2.63 -0.33
C GLY A 121 -1.27 2.57 -1.62
N GLY A 122 -0.35 1.63 -1.70
CA GLY A 122 0.28 1.25 -2.96
C GLY A 122 -0.55 0.19 -3.65
N ILE A 123 -0.51 0.18 -4.97
CA ILE A 123 -1.04 -0.89 -5.80
C ILE A 123 0.13 -1.63 -6.44
N ASP A 124 -0.01 -2.92 -6.70
CA ASP A 124 1.03 -3.68 -7.37
C ASP A 124 0.94 -3.50 -8.88
N ASP A 125 -0.27 -3.57 -9.43
CA ASP A 125 -0.54 -3.33 -10.84
C ASP A 125 -2.01 -2.99 -11.11
N ILE A 126 -2.30 -2.45 -12.31
CA ILE A 126 -3.65 -2.21 -12.82
C ILE A 126 -3.78 -2.91 -14.18
N TRP A 127 -4.90 -3.57 -14.38
CA TRP A 127 -5.25 -4.29 -15.58
C TRP A 127 -6.60 -3.83 -16.07
N VAL A 128 -6.76 -3.74 -17.39
CA VAL A 128 -8.00 -3.30 -18.02
C VAL A 128 -8.44 -4.33 -19.05
N SER A 129 -9.74 -4.54 -19.16
CA SER A 129 -10.30 -5.26 -20.29
C SER A 129 -10.12 -4.44 -21.55
N PRO A 130 -9.80 -5.07 -22.68
CA PRO A 130 -9.71 -4.42 -23.97
C PRO A 130 -11.02 -3.77 -24.40
#